data_203346a3a41d315b90c771bead6e3f04
#
_entry.id   203346a3a41d315b90c771bead6e3f04
#
_cell.length_a   1.000
_cell.length_b   1.000
_cell.length_c   1.000
_cell.angle_alpha   90.00
_cell.angle_beta   90.00
_cell.angle_gamma   90.00
#
_symmetry.space_group_name_H-M   'P 1'
#
loop_
_entity.id
_entity.type
_entity.pdbx_description
1 polymer ?
#
loop_
_entity_poly.entity_id
_entity_poly.type
_entity_poly.pdbx_seq_one_letter_code
_entity_poly.pdbx_strand_id
1 'polypeptide(L)'
;MSKIEILVTMLAMSVVSPVYAQSWNNPDVDVSTACKSLPTHSQLQSALALAQQQSNGGFGLNMWGTVVNRDGVVCAVAFTGSNRGSQWPGSRVISAQKANTANAFSLPTLALSTADLYSAVQPGGSLFGLQESNPVATFIAYRGDPNNYGQANDPMVGGRIGGVNVFGGGLALYNSQGQLIGAVGVSGDSSCADHNIAWRTRHTLNLDFVPAGVSTDKTRPDNIIYDIVNPTGFPIGVSASGWGHPVCSPASTTIASQLPAVQ
;
A
#
# COMPACT_ATOMS: atom_id res chain seq x y z
N MET A 1 -83.27 14.46 -7.08
CA MET A 1 -82.36 14.31 -8.20
C MET A 1 -80.92 14.51 -7.63
N SER A 2 -80.28 13.40 -7.33
CA SER A 2 -78.96 13.37 -6.70
C SER A 2 -77.85 13.32 -7.81
N LYS A 3 -76.94 14.29 -7.76
CA LYS A 3 -75.74 14.30 -8.65
C LYS A 3 -74.66 13.38 -8.06
N ILE A 4 -74.31 12.35 -8.80
CA ILE A 4 -73.15 11.50 -8.51
C ILE A 4 -71.93 12.15 -9.13
N GLU A 5 -71.00 12.59 -8.27
CA GLU A 5 -69.67 13.03 -8.70
C GLU A 5 -68.75 11.81 -8.79
N ILE A 6 -68.25 11.56 -10.00
CA ILE A 6 -67.29 10.46 -10.27
C ILE A 6 -65.89 11.06 -10.05
N LEU A 7 -65.24 10.61 -8.98
CA LEU A 7 -63.84 10.93 -8.66
C LEU A 7 -62.94 10.04 -9.53
N VAL A 8 -62.29 10.60 -10.56
CA VAL A 8 -61.29 9.94 -11.35
C VAL A 8 -59.94 10.00 -10.65
N THR A 9 -59.50 8.93 -10.03
CA THR A 9 -58.20 8.80 -9.42
C THR A 9 -57.17 8.51 -10.53
N MET A 10 -56.34 9.48 -10.91
CA MET A 10 -55.20 9.24 -11.79
C MET A 10 -54.10 8.49 -11.02
N LEU A 11 -53.88 7.24 -11.38
CA LEU A 11 -52.77 6.43 -10.90
C LEU A 11 -51.50 6.86 -11.64
N ALA A 12 -50.63 7.64 -11.00
CA ALA A 12 -49.34 7.97 -11.55
C ALA A 12 -48.43 6.72 -11.52
N MET A 13 -48.26 6.08 -12.66
CA MET A 13 -47.24 5.06 -12.84
C MET A 13 -45.86 5.72 -12.84
N SER A 14 -45.12 5.64 -11.75
CA SER A 14 -43.69 5.98 -11.71
C SER A 14 -42.93 4.95 -12.59
N VAL A 15 -42.47 5.39 -13.75
CA VAL A 15 -41.54 4.61 -14.57
C VAL A 15 -40.20 4.62 -13.83
N VAL A 16 -39.92 3.53 -13.12
CA VAL A 16 -38.58 3.27 -12.56
C VAL A 16 -37.72 2.90 -13.78
N SER A 17 -36.95 3.87 -14.26
CA SER A 17 -35.92 3.59 -15.26
C SER A 17 -34.90 2.64 -14.66
N PRO A 18 -34.55 1.51 -15.31
CA PRO A 18 -33.49 0.65 -14.83
C PRO A 18 -32.20 1.47 -14.80
N VAL A 19 -31.65 1.65 -13.61
CA VAL A 19 -30.27 2.13 -13.47
C VAL A 19 -29.40 1.03 -14.06
N TYR A 20 -29.00 1.18 -15.31
CA TYR A 20 -27.95 0.34 -15.88
C TYR A 20 -26.71 0.60 -15.02
N ALA A 21 -26.29 -0.41 -14.25
CA ALA A 21 -24.96 -0.41 -13.67
C ALA A 21 -23.99 -0.22 -14.85
N GLN A 22 -23.42 0.98 -14.98
CA GLN A 22 -22.34 1.20 -15.92
C GLN A 22 -21.29 0.16 -15.59
N SER A 23 -21.03 -0.75 -16.53
CA SER A 23 -19.84 -1.57 -16.46
C SER A 23 -18.67 -0.57 -16.44
N TRP A 24 -18.04 -0.42 -15.30
CA TRP A 24 -16.80 0.31 -15.16
C TRP A 24 -15.73 -0.53 -15.89
N ASN A 25 -15.84 -0.61 -17.21
CA ASN A 25 -14.73 -0.98 -18.07
C ASN A 25 -13.74 0.17 -17.92
N ASN A 26 -12.82 0.01 -16.96
CA ASN A 26 -11.62 0.81 -16.94
C ASN A 26 -11.01 0.65 -18.33
N PRO A 27 -10.83 1.72 -19.12
CA PRO A 27 -10.20 1.58 -20.44
C PRO A 27 -8.91 0.81 -20.21
N ASP A 28 -8.72 -0.28 -20.95
CA ASP A 28 -7.60 -1.20 -20.76
C ASP A 28 -6.31 -0.40 -20.71
N VAL A 29 -5.71 -0.35 -19.51
CA VAL A 29 -4.40 0.25 -19.34
C VAL A 29 -3.43 -0.69 -20.05
N ASP A 30 -2.73 -0.20 -21.06
CA ASP A 30 -1.63 -0.95 -21.65
C ASP A 30 -0.52 -1.10 -20.57
N VAL A 31 -0.58 -2.23 -19.88
CA VAL A 31 0.36 -2.57 -18.78
C VAL A 31 1.80 -2.59 -19.29
N SER A 32 2.02 -3.00 -20.54
CA SER A 32 3.36 -3.09 -21.13
C SER A 32 4.03 -1.72 -21.21
N THR A 33 3.26 -0.68 -21.51
CA THR A 33 3.72 0.71 -21.54
C THR A 33 3.72 1.32 -20.14
N ALA A 34 2.64 1.16 -19.39
CA ALA A 34 2.47 1.80 -18.07
C ALA A 34 3.47 1.30 -17.01
N CYS A 35 3.97 0.07 -17.16
CA CYS A 35 4.84 -0.60 -16.21
C CYS A 35 6.29 -0.82 -16.72
N LYS A 36 6.62 -0.27 -17.90
CA LYS A 36 7.88 -0.55 -18.62
C LYS A 36 9.15 -0.33 -17.78
N SER A 37 9.15 0.66 -16.88
CA SER A 37 10.32 1.03 -16.07
C SER A 37 10.30 0.40 -14.67
N LEU A 38 9.36 -0.49 -14.41
CA LEU A 38 9.14 -1.08 -13.09
C LEU A 38 9.53 -2.56 -13.06
N PRO A 39 9.80 -3.13 -11.88
CA PRO A 39 10.09 -4.54 -11.74
C PRO A 39 8.99 -5.43 -12.29
N THR A 40 9.38 -6.44 -13.02
CA THR A 40 8.51 -7.54 -13.45
C THR A 40 8.09 -8.40 -12.26
N HIS A 41 7.06 -9.24 -12.43
CA HIS A 41 6.65 -10.21 -11.42
C HIS A 41 7.83 -11.06 -10.89
N SER A 42 8.66 -11.62 -11.78
CA SER A 42 9.78 -12.47 -11.38
C SER A 42 10.87 -11.69 -10.63
N GLN A 43 11.16 -10.46 -11.01
CA GLN A 43 12.11 -9.59 -10.30
C GLN A 43 11.60 -9.25 -8.90
N LEU A 44 10.33 -8.86 -8.78
CA LEU A 44 9.70 -8.60 -7.49
C LEU A 44 9.73 -9.85 -6.60
N GLN A 45 9.32 -11.02 -7.13
CA GLN A 45 9.26 -12.26 -6.38
C GLN A 45 10.65 -12.66 -5.86
N SER A 46 11.67 -12.59 -6.70
CA SER A 46 13.04 -12.92 -6.32
C SER A 46 13.59 -11.99 -5.25
N ALA A 47 13.42 -10.67 -5.42
CA ALA A 47 13.88 -9.68 -4.44
C ALA A 47 13.15 -9.81 -3.09
N LEU A 48 11.83 -10.04 -3.13
CA LEU A 48 11.00 -10.25 -1.95
C LEU A 48 11.41 -11.52 -1.18
N ALA A 49 11.66 -12.62 -1.89
CA ALA A 49 12.10 -13.88 -1.28
C ALA A 49 13.48 -13.74 -0.62
N LEU A 50 14.44 -13.08 -1.25
CA LEU A 50 15.75 -12.80 -0.69
C LEU A 50 15.66 -11.92 0.57
N ALA A 51 14.78 -10.94 0.57
CA ALA A 51 14.56 -10.06 1.72
C ALA A 51 13.87 -10.79 2.88
N GLN A 52 12.86 -11.61 2.60
CA GLN A 52 12.10 -12.36 3.59
C GLN A 52 12.96 -13.40 4.32
N GLN A 53 13.91 -14.05 3.64
CA GLN A 53 14.81 -15.06 4.22
C GLN A 53 15.78 -14.49 5.26
N GLN A 54 15.96 -13.17 5.33
CA GLN A 54 16.81 -12.54 6.32
C GLN A 54 16.08 -12.37 7.66
N SER A 55 16.81 -12.11 8.73
CA SER A 55 16.20 -11.69 10.00
C SER A 55 15.57 -10.30 9.82
N ASN A 56 14.26 -10.18 10.05
CA ASN A 56 13.50 -8.93 9.90
C ASN A 56 12.84 -8.46 11.21
N GLY A 57 12.99 -9.23 12.28
CA GLY A 57 12.51 -8.85 13.62
C GLY A 57 11.00 -9.06 13.85
N GLY A 58 10.35 -9.82 13.00
CA GLY A 58 8.96 -10.26 13.14
C GLY A 58 8.82 -11.75 13.41
N PHE A 59 7.75 -12.35 12.93
CA PHE A 59 7.41 -13.77 13.11
C PHE A 59 8.08 -14.69 12.07
N GLY A 60 8.74 -14.12 11.04
CA GLY A 60 9.38 -14.88 9.97
C GLY A 60 8.38 -15.46 8.95
N LEU A 61 7.24 -14.81 8.78
CA LEU A 61 6.17 -15.29 7.91
C LEU A 61 6.48 -15.04 6.42
N ASN A 62 5.74 -15.75 5.56
CA ASN A 62 5.74 -15.49 4.13
C ASN A 62 4.99 -14.19 3.81
N MET A 63 5.38 -13.57 2.70
CA MET A 63 5.03 -12.20 2.36
C MET A 63 4.26 -12.09 1.06
N TRP A 64 3.47 -11.02 0.95
CA TRP A 64 2.98 -10.46 -0.30
C TRP A 64 3.76 -9.20 -0.65
N GLY A 65 4.05 -9.02 -1.92
CA GLY A 65 4.63 -7.80 -2.47
C GLY A 65 3.83 -7.29 -3.66
N THR A 66 3.68 -5.97 -3.76
CA THR A 66 3.01 -5.30 -4.88
C THR A 66 3.83 -4.11 -5.34
N VAL A 67 3.92 -3.90 -6.66
CA VAL A 67 4.52 -2.72 -7.28
C VAL A 67 3.44 -1.93 -8.01
N VAL A 68 3.41 -0.62 -7.83
CA VAL A 68 2.56 0.32 -8.57
C VAL A 68 3.39 1.36 -9.31
N ASN A 69 2.88 1.87 -10.44
CA ASN A 69 3.48 3.01 -11.13
C ASN A 69 3.00 4.35 -10.54
N ARG A 70 3.44 5.48 -11.11
CA ARG A 70 3.06 6.82 -10.63
C ARG A 70 1.57 7.14 -10.75
N ASP A 71 0.85 6.48 -11.65
CA ASP A 71 -0.60 6.62 -11.81
C ASP A 71 -1.40 5.68 -10.90
N GLY A 72 -0.73 4.95 -9.99
CA GLY A 72 -1.34 3.97 -9.10
C GLY A 72 -1.75 2.66 -9.79
N VAL A 73 -1.29 2.42 -11.02
CA VAL A 73 -1.54 1.17 -11.75
C VAL A 73 -0.70 0.06 -11.13
N VAL A 74 -1.33 -1.03 -10.74
CA VAL A 74 -0.64 -2.23 -10.25
C VAL A 74 0.13 -2.89 -11.39
N CYS A 75 1.44 -3.03 -11.23
CA CYS A 75 2.36 -3.55 -12.24
C CYS A 75 2.80 -5.00 -11.97
N ALA A 76 2.93 -5.36 -10.71
CA ALA A 76 3.28 -6.72 -10.31
C ALA A 76 2.70 -7.03 -8.92
N VAL A 77 2.31 -8.28 -8.72
CA VAL A 77 1.91 -8.83 -7.41
C VAL A 77 2.59 -10.18 -7.26
N ALA A 78 3.27 -10.42 -6.16
CA ALA A 78 3.98 -11.68 -5.91
C ALA A 78 3.85 -12.11 -4.45
N PHE A 79 4.19 -13.37 -4.15
CA PHE A 79 4.29 -13.89 -2.79
C PHE A 79 5.54 -14.76 -2.63
N THR A 80 5.97 -15.02 -1.39
CA THR A 80 7.17 -15.82 -1.10
C THR A 80 6.87 -17.29 -0.75
N GLY A 81 5.66 -17.61 -0.33
CA GLY A 81 5.27 -18.97 0.04
C GLY A 81 5.06 -19.89 -1.17
N SER A 82 4.67 -21.12 -0.90
CA SER A 82 4.43 -22.14 -1.96
C SER A 82 3.12 -21.93 -2.72
N ASN A 83 2.18 -21.19 -2.13
CA ASN A 83 0.86 -20.87 -2.71
C ASN A 83 0.26 -19.65 -2.02
N ARG A 84 -0.86 -19.12 -2.55
CA ARG A 84 -1.53 -17.94 -2.02
C ARG A 84 -2.01 -18.04 -0.56
N GLY A 85 -2.16 -19.24 -0.02
CA GLY A 85 -2.57 -19.49 1.37
C GLY A 85 -1.41 -19.68 2.34
N SER A 86 -0.16 -19.70 1.85
CA SER A 86 1.04 -19.85 2.70
C SER A 86 1.41 -18.57 3.46
N GLN A 87 0.79 -17.46 3.18
CA GLN A 87 0.87 -16.16 3.83
C GLN A 87 -0.55 -15.64 4.09
N TRP A 88 -0.70 -14.64 4.97
CA TRP A 88 -2.03 -14.07 5.27
C TRP A 88 -2.74 -13.58 3.99
N PRO A 89 -3.90 -14.12 3.63
CA PRO A 89 -4.57 -13.79 2.36
C PRO A 89 -4.92 -12.31 2.22
N GLY A 90 -5.28 -11.64 3.32
CA GLY A 90 -5.59 -10.22 3.34
C GLY A 90 -4.39 -9.33 2.98
N SER A 91 -3.17 -9.81 3.24
CA SER A 91 -1.94 -9.07 2.97
C SER A 91 -1.67 -8.82 1.49
N ARG A 92 -2.32 -9.58 0.56
CA ARG A 92 -2.27 -9.26 -0.88
C ARG A 92 -2.80 -7.86 -1.16
N VAL A 93 -3.97 -7.54 -0.66
CA VAL A 93 -4.60 -6.22 -0.86
C VAL A 93 -3.89 -5.15 -0.02
N ILE A 94 -3.48 -5.49 1.21
CA ILE A 94 -2.75 -4.56 2.07
C ILE A 94 -1.40 -4.17 1.45
N SER A 95 -0.66 -5.09 0.82
CA SER A 95 0.59 -4.76 0.11
C SER A 95 0.36 -3.75 -1.02
N ALA A 96 -0.74 -3.91 -1.77
CA ALA A 96 -1.10 -2.98 -2.83
C ALA A 96 -1.53 -1.61 -2.29
N GLN A 97 -2.27 -1.55 -1.17
CA GLN A 97 -2.59 -0.29 -0.50
C GLN A 97 -1.33 0.42 0.02
N LYS A 98 -0.38 -0.32 0.60
CA LYS A 98 0.90 0.25 1.05
C LYS A 98 1.70 0.82 -0.14
N ALA A 99 1.77 0.10 -1.26
CA ALA A 99 2.40 0.61 -2.48
C ALA A 99 1.70 1.88 -2.97
N ASN A 100 0.37 1.88 -3.06
CA ASN A 100 -0.42 3.05 -3.46
C ASN A 100 -0.16 4.25 -2.54
N THR A 101 -0.13 4.04 -1.23
CA THR A 101 0.09 5.09 -0.23
C THR A 101 1.49 5.71 -0.35
N ALA A 102 2.54 4.88 -0.40
CA ALA A 102 3.91 5.38 -0.57
C ALA A 102 4.07 6.15 -1.90
N ASN A 103 3.42 5.67 -2.99
CA ASN A 103 3.37 6.37 -4.26
C ASN A 103 2.66 7.73 -4.18
N ALA A 104 1.52 7.79 -3.49
CA ALA A 104 0.69 8.98 -3.40
C ALA A 104 1.31 10.09 -2.54
N PHE A 105 2.09 9.73 -1.51
CA PHE A 105 2.67 10.66 -0.55
C PHE A 105 4.17 10.93 -0.77
N SER A 106 4.77 10.39 -1.83
CA SER A 106 6.16 10.69 -2.19
C SER A 106 6.23 11.59 -3.42
N LEU A 107 7.22 12.47 -3.42
CA LEU A 107 7.50 13.47 -4.45
C LEU A 107 8.93 13.29 -5.00
N PRO A 108 9.29 13.90 -6.14
CA PRO A 108 10.66 13.83 -6.66
C PRO A 108 11.74 14.28 -5.67
N THR A 109 11.39 15.11 -4.67
CA THR A 109 12.33 15.68 -3.69
C THR A 109 12.10 15.23 -2.26
N LEU A 110 11.08 14.41 -2.00
CA LEU A 110 10.71 13.96 -0.65
C LEU A 110 10.06 12.57 -0.72
N ALA A 111 10.67 11.58 -0.11
CA ALA A 111 10.09 10.27 0.09
C ALA A 111 9.44 10.17 1.48
N LEU A 112 8.25 9.59 1.53
CA LEU A 112 7.59 9.17 2.76
C LEU A 112 7.28 7.68 2.66
N SER A 113 7.78 6.91 3.60
CA SER A 113 7.30 5.54 3.78
C SER A 113 5.89 5.54 4.39
N THR A 114 5.18 4.43 4.26
CA THR A 114 3.89 4.29 4.93
C THR A 114 4.02 4.30 6.46
N ALA A 115 5.17 3.94 7.00
CA ALA A 115 5.47 4.03 8.43
C ALA A 115 5.50 5.49 8.92
N ASP A 116 6.02 6.41 8.12
CA ASP A 116 6.12 7.84 8.47
C ASP A 116 4.75 8.51 8.61
N LEU A 117 3.70 7.95 8.00
CA LEU A 117 2.35 8.48 8.07
C LEU A 117 1.56 8.01 9.31
N TYR A 118 2.08 7.04 10.07
CA TYR A 118 1.34 6.43 11.17
C TYR A 118 0.87 7.46 12.20
N SER A 119 1.77 8.27 12.76
CA SER A 119 1.41 9.23 13.81
C SER A 119 0.45 10.30 13.33
N ALA A 120 0.56 10.76 12.08
CA ALA A 120 -0.28 11.81 11.52
C ALA A 120 -1.76 11.42 11.42
N VAL A 121 -2.08 10.13 11.30
CA VAL A 121 -3.47 9.64 11.16
C VAL A 121 -4.09 9.20 12.49
N GLN A 122 -3.34 9.23 13.60
CA GLN A 122 -3.91 8.88 14.90
C GLN A 122 -4.87 9.96 15.40
N PRO A 123 -5.79 9.65 16.34
CA PRO A 123 -6.67 10.63 16.94
C PRO A 123 -5.91 11.88 17.43
N GLY A 124 -6.32 13.06 16.95
CA GLY A 124 -5.63 14.32 17.19
C GLY A 124 -4.49 14.64 16.20
N GLY A 125 -4.13 13.74 15.31
CA GLY A 125 -3.17 13.98 14.23
C GLY A 125 -3.75 14.79 13.07
N SER A 126 -2.88 15.44 12.30
CA SER A 126 -3.26 16.36 11.21
C SER A 126 -3.95 15.68 10.03
N LEU A 127 -3.77 14.35 9.87
CA LEU A 127 -4.35 13.52 8.80
C LEU A 127 -5.35 12.49 9.37
N PHE A 128 -5.90 12.72 10.57
CA PHE A 128 -6.92 11.83 11.13
C PHE A 128 -8.09 11.66 10.15
N GLY A 129 -8.52 10.43 9.91
CA GLY A 129 -9.58 10.11 8.93
C GLY A 129 -9.07 9.87 7.50
N LEU A 130 -7.76 9.97 7.23
CA LEU A 130 -7.19 9.77 5.89
C LEU A 130 -7.50 8.38 5.32
N GLN A 131 -7.40 7.33 6.14
CA GLN A 131 -7.64 5.94 5.70
C GLN A 131 -9.12 5.71 5.38
N GLU A 132 -10.02 6.27 6.19
CA GLU A 132 -11.47 6.13 6.07
C GLU A 132 -12.01 6.90 4.86
N SER A 133 -11.41 8.05 4.53
CA SER A 133 -11.80 8.88 3.38
C SER A 133 -11.24 8.39 2.04
N ASN A 134 -10.36 7.39 2.05
CA ASN A 134 -9.73 6.83 0.87
C ASN A 134 -9.94 5.30 0.80
N PRO A 135 -11.15 4.83 0.50
CA PRO A 135 -11.45 3.41 0.48
C PRO A 135 -10.76 2.69 -0.68
N VAL A 136 -10.44 1.43 -0.47
CA VAL A 136 -9.96 0.55 -1.53
C VAL A 136 -11.08 0.20 -2.52
N ALA A 137 -10.76 0.13 -3.81
CA ALA A 137 -11.67 -0.35 -4.84
C ALA A 137 -11.76 -1.89 -4.79
N THR A 138 -12.67 -2.42 -3.97
CA THR A 138 -12.77 -3.87 -3.69
C THR A 138 -13.04 -4.69 -4.94
N PHE A 139 -13.79 -4.15 -5.90
CA PHE A 139 -14.07 -4.83 -7.18
C PHE A 139 -12.81 -4.99 -8.06
N ILE A 140 -11.79 -4.14 -7.89
CA ILE A 140 -10.47 -4.31 -8.51
C ILE A 140 -9.62 -5.27 -7.69
N ALA A 141 -9.58 -5.08 -6.37
CA ALA A 141 -8.73 -5.82 -5.46
C ALA A 141 -9.03 -7.33 -5.46
N TYR A 142 -10.31 -7.71 -5.62
CA TYR A 142 -10.76 -9.11 -5.54
C TYR A 142 -11.32 -9.67 -6.85
N ARG A 143 -11.08 -8.99 -7.98
CA ARG A 143 -11.53 -9.48 -9.29
C ARG A 143 -10.78 -10.73 -9.74
N GLY A 144 -11.39 -11.44 -10.68
CA GLY A 144 -10.78 -12.56 -11.39
C GLY A 144 -10.68 -13.85 -10.56
N ASP A 145 -9.97 -14.85 -11.12
CA ASP A 145 -9.79 -16.14 -10.48
C ASP A 145 -8.74 -16.06 -9.36
N PRO A 146 -9.09 -16.44 -8.11
CA PRO A 146 -8.15 -16.48 -7.00
C PRO A 146 -6.94 -17.41 -7.20
N ASN A 147 -7.02 -18.38 -8.10
CA ASN A 147 -5.88 -19.23 -8.42
C ASN A 147 -4.72 -18.47 -9.07
N ASN A 148 -5.00 -17.32 -9.67
CA ASN A 148 -4.01 -16.44 -10.29
C ASN A 148 -3.44 -15.40 -9.31
N TYR A 149 -3.94 -15.31 -8.08
CA TYR A 149 -3.47 -14.31 -7.11
C TYR A 149 -2.00 -14.53 -6.77
N GLY A 150 -1.19 -13.49 -7.00
CA GLY A 150 0.25 -13.48 -6.78
C GLY A 150 1.06 -14.17 -7.88
N GLN A 151 0.41 -14.59 -8.97
CA GLN A 151 1.07 -15.11 -10.17
C GLN A 151 1.37 -13.99 -11.16
N ALA A 152 2.13 -14.29 -12.21
CA ALA A 152 2.46 -13.30 -13.25
C ALA A 152 1.22 -12.70 -13.94
N ASN A 153 0.10 -13.41 -13.92
CA ASN A 153 -1.20 -12.99 -14.44
C ASN A 153 -2.19 -12.62 -13.32
N ASP A 154 -1.71 -12.15 -12.19
CA ASP A 154 -2.58 -11.68 -11.10
C ASP A 154 -3.62 -10.69 -11.63
N PRO A 155 -4.93 -10.94 -11.40
CA PRO A 155 -5.98 -10.09 -11.97
C PRO A 155 -5.96 -8.64 -11.46
N MET A 156 -5.27 -8.32 -10.38
CA MET A 156 -5.13 -6.94 -9.89
C MET A 156 -4.23 -6.10 -10.80
N VAL A 157 -3.32 -6.73 -11.56
CA VAL A 157 -2.41 -6.06 -12.50
C VAL A 157 -3.21 -5.31 -13.57
N GLY A 158 -2.79 -4.09 -13.87
CA GLY A 158 -3.50 -3.15 -14.76
C GLY A 158 -4.61 -2.36 -14.06
N GLY A 159 -5.02 -2.73 -12.86
CA GLY A 159 -6.02 -1.99 -12.07
C GLY A 159 -5.40 -0.91 -11.18
N ARG A 160 -6.23 0.02 -10.74
CA ARG A 160 -5.92 1.02 -9.70
C ARG A 160 -6.81 0.71 -8.51
N ILE A 161 -6.23 0.19 -7.43
CA ILE A 161 -7.02 -0.21 -6.27
C ILE A 161 -7.28 0.94 -5.30
N GLY A 162 -6.51 2.01 -5.38
CA GLY A 162 -6.61 3.11 -4.41
C GLY A 162 -6.32 2.65 -2.97
N GLY A 163 -7.03 3.23 -2.02
CA GLY A 163 -6.87 2.94 -0.61
C GLY A 163 -5.63 3.59 0.01
N VAL A 164 -5.65 3.71 1.33
CA VAL A 164 -4.53 4.21 2.14
C VAL A 164 -4.27 3.22 3.27
N ASN A 165 -3.00 2.85 3.46
CA ASN A 165 -2.53 2.06 4.59
C ASN A 165 -1.23 2.67 5.14
N VAL A 166 -1.20 2.94 6.44
CA VAL A 166 -0.15 3.74 7.10
C VAL A 166 0.72 2.92 8.05
N PHE A 167 0.71 1.62 7.90
CA PHE A 167 1.67 0.75 8.60
C PHE A 167 2.93 0.58 7.76
N GLY A 168 4.06 0.24 8.39
CA GLY A 168 5.32 -0.01 7.71
C GLY A 168 5.19 -1.03 6.57
N GLY A 169 6.01 -0.89 5.53
CA GLY A 169 6.08 -1.81 4.39
C GLY A 169 5.79 -1.18 3.02
N GLY A 170 5.42 0.10 2.94
CA GLY A 170 5.31 0.84 1.68
C GLY A 170 6.47 1.80 1.48
N LEU A 171 7.15 1.73 0.34
CA LEU A 171 8.31 2.56 0.01
C LEU A 171 8.26 3.02 -1.45
N ALA A 172 8.57 4.29 -1.67
CA ALA A 172 8.70 4.85 -3.01
C ALA A 172 9.93 4.29 -3.75
N LEU A 173 9.82 4.14 -5.06
CA LEU A 173 10.86 3.62 -5.94
C LEU A 173 11.48 4.77 -6.75
N TYR A 174 12.78 4.97 -6.57
CA TYR A 174 13.57 5.95 -7.30
C TYR A 174 14.64 5.23 -8.13
N ASN A 175 14.70 5.54 -9.42
CA ASN A 175 15.70 4.97 -10.30
C ASN A 175 17.09 5.66 -10.13
N SER A 176 18.11 5.17 -10.83
CA SER A 176 19.49 5.69 -10.76
C SER A 176 19.66 7.13 -11.23
N GLN A 177 18.64 7.73 -11.83
CA GLN A 177 18.59 9.15 -12.16
C GLN A 177 17.88 9.98 -11.08
N GLY A 178 17.52 9.37 -9.93
CA GLY A 178 16.76 10.03 -8.86
C GLY A 178 15.29 10.31 -9.22
N GLN A 179 14.79 9.70 -10.28
CA GLN A 179 13.39 9.90 -10.69
C GLN A 179 12.48 8.96 -9.91
N LEU A 180 11.42 9.50 -9.34
CA LEU A 180 10.34 8.74 -8.72
C LEU A 180 9.50 8.06 -9.80
N ILE A 181 9.55 6.72 -9.85
CA ILE A 181 8.90 5.92 -10.90
C ILE A 181 7.69 5.13 -10.42
N GLY A 182 7.48 4.99 -9.13
CA GLY A 182 6.39 4.24 -8.52
C GLY A 182 6.66 3.92 -7.07
N ALA A 183 6.07 2.82 -6.58
CA ALA A 183 6.30 2.34 -5.22
C ALA A 183 6.16 0.82 -5.10
N VAL A 184 6.77 0.27 -4.05
CA VAL A 184 6.61 -1.11 -3.61
C VAL A 184 5.88 -1.14 -2.26
N GLY A 185 5.00 -2.11 -2.08
CA GLY A 185 4.35 -2.41 -0.81
C GLY A 185 4.54 -3.88 -0.45
N VAL A 186 4.86 -4.14 0.82
CA VAL A 186 5.09 -5.46 1.38
C VAL A 186 4.20 -5.66 2.60
N SER A 187 3.59 -6.82 2.72
CA SER A 187 2.72 -7.17 3.85
C SER A 187 2.70 -8.68 4.08
N GLY A 188 2.68 -9.11 5.32
CA GLY A 188 2.61 -10.53 5.67
C GLY A 188 3.11 -10.86 7.07
N ASP A 189 3.72 -9.90 7.76
CA ASP A 189 4.24 -10.05 9.12
C ASP A 189 3.84 -8.83 9.98
N SER A 190 4.54 -8.55 11.07
CA SER A 190 4.39 -7.30 11.79
C SER A 190 4.76 -6.12 10.90
N SER A 191 4.13 -4.96 11.11
CA SER A 191 4.38 -3.78 10.27
C SER A 191 5.84 -3.33 10.25
N CYS A 192 6.58 -3.53 11.34
CA CYS A 192 8.02 -3.24 11.39
C CYS A 192 8.84 -4.23 10.56
N ALA A 193 8.49 -5.53 10.59
CA ALA A 193 9.14 -6.53 9.75
C ALA A 193 8.78 -6.32 8.27
N ASP A 194 7.51 -6.00 7.98
CA ASP A 194 7.07 -5.61 6.64
C ASP A 194 7.93 -4.46 6.08
N HIS A 195 8.22 -3.44 6.91
CA HIS A 195 9.09 -2.32 6.53
C HIS A 195 10.51 -2.77 6.24
N ASN A 196 11.12 -3.58 7.13
CA ASN A 196 12.47 -4.08 6.94
C ASN A 196 12.61 -4.94 5.68
N ILE A 197 11.60 -5.76 5.39
CA ILE A 197 11.53 -6.58 4.16
C ILE A 197 11.35 -5.69 2.92
N ALA A 198 10.46 -4.70 2.99
CA ALA A 198 10.24 -3.76 1.88
C ALA A 198 11.51 -2.97 1.54
N TRP A 199 12.24 -2.50 2.56
CA TRP A 199 13.52 -1.82 2.40
C TRP A 199 14.54 -2.66 1.63
N ARG A 200 14.76 -3.90 2.10
CA ARG A 200 15.68 -4.85 1.45
C ARG A 200 15.22 -5.24 0.05
N THR A 201 13.91 -5.37 -0.17
CA THR A 201 13.33 -5.61 -1.50
C THR A 201 13.64 -4.45 -2.44
N ARG A 202 13.40 -3.19 -2.04
CA ARG A 202 13.71 -1.99 -2.82
C ARG A 202 15.21 -1.90 -3.13
N HIS A 203 16.07 -2.14 -2.14
CA HIS A 203 17.52 -2.13 -2.29
C HIS A 203 17.98 -3.21 -3.30
N THR A 204 17.49 -4.46 -3.17
CA THR A 204 17.79 -5.56 -4.10
C THR A 204 17.35 -5.26 -5.53
N LEU A 205 16.26 -4.52 -5.70
CA LEU A 205 15.77 -4.05 -7.00
C LEU A 205 16.59 -2.89 -7.59
N ASN A 206 17.54 -2.33 -6.83
CA ASN A 206 18.33 -1.15 -7.22
C ASN A 206 17.45 0.07 -7.56
N LEU A 207 16.43 0.31 -6.73
CA LEU A 207 15.44 1.38 -6.90
C LEU A 207 15.32 2.26 -5.63
N ASP A 208 16.43 2.44 -4.93
CA ASP A 208 16.54 3.18 -3.67
C ASP A 208 17.41 4.45 -3.76
N PHE A 209 17.45 5.10 -4.93
CA PHE A 209 18.12 6.41 -5.09
C PHE A 209 17.27 7.55 -4.50
N VAL A 210 17.00 7.44 -3.20
CA VAL A 210 16.05 8.28 -2.47
C VAL A 210 16.68 9.65 -2.17
N PRO A 211 16.10 10.78 -2.62
CA PRO A 211 16.74 12.09 -2.51
C PRO A 211 16.71 12.66 -1.10
N ALA A 212 15.61 12.51 -0.39
CA ALA A 212 15.39 12.99 0.97
C ALA A 212 14.16 12.34 1.60
N GLY A 213 14.02 12.45 2.92
CA GLY A 213 12.88 12.01 3.70
C GLY A 213 12.88 12.68 5.07
N VAL A 214 12.02 12.22 5.97
CA VAL A 214 11.80 12.81 7.30
C VAL A 214 12.69 12.21 8.39
N SER A 215 13.38 11.10 8.10
CA SER A 215 14.33 10.51 9.03
C SER A 215 15.52 11.43 9.31
N THR A 216 16.00 11.45 10.53
CA THR A 216 17.23 12.14 10.92
C THR A 216 18.49 11.46 10.37
N ASP A 217 18.41 10.16 10.09
CA ASP A 217 19.47 9.41 9.40
C ASP A 217 19.42 9.69 7.89
N LYS A 218 20.33 10.51 7.42
CA LYS A 218 20.39 10.91 6.00
C LYS A 218 20.82 9.80 5.05
N THR A 219 21.36 8.70 5.58
CA THR A 219 21.67 7.49 4.80
C THR A 219 20.45 6.59 4.64
N ARG A 220 19.38 6.85 5.39
CA ARG A 220 18.09 6.15 5.35
C ARG A 220 16.95 7.14 5.50
N PRO A 221 16.76 8.02 4.51
CA PRO A 221 15.92 9.22 4.66
C PRO A 221 14.44 8.95 4.87
N ASP A 222 13.88 7.87 4.34
CA ASP A 222 12.49 7.43 4.49
C ASP A 222 12.35 6.16 5.35
N ASN A 223 13.32 5.92 6.26
CA ASN A 223 13.26 4.79 7.18
C ASN A 223 12.23 5.03 8.28
N ILE A 224 11.67 3.91 8.78
CA ILE A 224 10.74 3.91 9.92
C ILE A 224 11.37 4.59 11.15
N ILE A 225 10.62 5.46 11.80
CA ILE A 225 11.05 6.24 12.97
C ILE A 225 10.38 5.71 14.23
N TYR A 226 11.16 5.42 15.26
CA TYR A 226 10.69 4.90 16.54
C TYR A 226 10.88 5.93 17.67
N ASP A 227 10.08 6.99 17.63
CA ASP A 227 10.16 8.10 18.59
C ASP A 227 8.84 8.32 19.37
N ILE A 228 7.93 7.36 19.29
CA ILE A 228 6.68 7.42 20.04
C ILE A 228 6.97 7.15 21.53
N VAL A 229 6.61 8.11 22.36
CA VAL A 229 6.65 8.03 23.84
C VAL A 229 5.24 8.06 24.39
N ASN A 230 5.03 7.42 25.53
CA ASN A 230 3.74 7.43 26.25
C ASN A 230 3.84 8.40 27.44
N PRO A 231 3.46 9.69 27.27
CA PRO A 231 3.45 10.62 28.37
C PRO A 231 2.45 10.20 29.47
N THR A 232 2.79 10.43 30.72
CA THR A 232 1.90 10.13 31.86
C THR A 232 0.55 10.83 31.68
N GLY A 233 -0.53 10.06 31.77
CA GLY A 233 -1.91 10.57 31.64
C GLY A 233 -2.44 10.63 30.22
N PHE A 234 -1.68 10.22 29.20
CA PHE A 234 -2.16 10.14 27.82
C PHE A 234 -2.36 8.66 27.45
N PRO A 235 -3.55 8.29 26.93
CA PRO A 235 -3.84 6.89 26.54
C PRO A 235 -3.16 6.47 25.22
N ILE A 236 -2.68 7.44 24.44
CA ILE A 236 -2.06 7.24 23.13
C ILE A 236 -0.65 7.82 23.16
N GLY A 237 0.32 7.08 22.63
CA GLY A 237 1.68 7.56 22.49
C GLY A 237 1.79 8.75 21.53
N VAL A 238 2.72 9.65 21.82
CA VAL A 238 2.98 10.84 21.03
C VAL A 238 4.35 10.72 20.37
N SER A 239 4.41 10.93 19.07
CA SER A 239 5.68 11.02 18.33
C SER A 239 6.29 12.40 18.49
N ALA A 240 7.56 12.47 18.86
CA ALA A 240 8.28 13.73 19.01
C ALA A 240 8.50 14.44 17.68
N SER A 241 8.74 13.68 16.61
CA SER A 241 8.91 14.22 15.25
C SER A 241 7.59 14.46 14.51
N GLY A 242 6.50 13.81 14.95
CA GLY A 242 5.23 13.70 14.22
C GLY A 242 5.19 12.63 13.15
N TRP A 243 6.30 11.90 12.91
CA TRP A 243 6.47 10.89 11.87
C TRP A 243 6.68 9.46 12.43
N GLY A 244 6.54 9.27 13.73
CA GLY A 244 6.87 8.03 14.41
C GLY A 244 5.88 6.91 14.16
N HIS A 245 6.41 5.70 14.27
CA HIS A 245 5.70 4.43 14.20
C HIS A 245 5.89 3.66 15.51
N PRO A 246 4.91 2.87 15.97
CA PRO A 246 5.07 2.02 17.16
C PRO A 246 6.18 0.98 16.98
N VAL A 247 6.87 0.68 18.06
CA VAL A 247 7.84 -0.43 18.12
C VAL A 247 7.08 -1.75 18.14
N CYS A 248 7.38 -2.64 17.19
CA CYS A 248 6.80 -3.99 17.16
C CYS A 248 7.60 -4.97 18.03
N SER A 249 8.92 -4.89 17.99
CA SER A 249 9.84 -5.67 18.80
C SER A 249 11.20 -4.99 18.90
N PRO A 250 12.00 -5.28 19.95
CA PRO A 250 13.38 -4.78 20.02
C PRO A 250 14.26 -5.22 18.84
N ALA A 251 14.04 -6.44 18.33
CA ALA A 251 14.77 -6.95 17.18
C ALA A 251 14.48 -6.16 15.90
N SER A 252 13.21 -5.82 15.64
CA SER A 252 12.85 -5.04 14.45
C SER A 252 13.45 -3.63 14.46
N THR A 253 13.53 -2.99 15.62
CA THR A 253 14.15 -1.68 15.80
C THR A 253 15.65 -1.72 15.53
N THR A 254 16.35 -2.72 16.10
CA THR A 254 17.78 -2.91 15.84
C THR A 254 18.06 -3.13 14.36
N ILE A 255 17.26 -3.97 13.69
CA ILE A 255 17.42 -4.25 12.26
C ILE A 255 17.17 -3.00 11.42
N ALA A 256 16.15 -2.21 11.73
CA ALA A 256 15.83 -0.99 11.00
C ALA A 256 17.02 0.01 11.00
N SER A 257 17.74 0.13 12.11
CA SER A 257 18.92 0.98 12.20
C SER A 257 20.14 0.45 11.42
N GLN A 258 20.13 -0.82 11.02
CA GLN A 258 21.21 -1.53 10.33
C GLN A 258 20.87 -1.86 8.86
N LEU A 259 19.74 -1.43 8.36
CA LEU A 259 19.37 -1.60 6.95
C LEU A 259 20.43 -0.95 6.05
N PRO A 260 20.63 -1.44 4.81
CA PRO A 260 21.60 -0.82 3.91
C PRO A 260 21.28 0.66 3.69
N ALA A 261 22.31 1.49 3.55
CA ALA A 261 22.15 2.89 3.15
C ALA A 261 21.53 2.95 1.74
N VAL A 262 20.74 3.99 1.46
CA VAL A 262 20.28 4.28 0.09
C VAL A 262 21.44 4.67 -0.79
N GLN A 263 21.27 4.55 -2.11
CA GLN A 263 22.30 4.80 -3.12
C GLN A 263 22.39 6.27 -3.52
#